data_1e70b19d68df0f2125c9f5139d68ffd7
#
_entry.id   1e70b19d68df0f2125c9f5139d68ffd7
#
_cell.length_a   1.000
_cell.length_b   1.000
_cell.length_c   1.000
_cell.angle_alpha   90.00
_cell.angle_beta   90.00
_cell.angle_gamma   90.00
#
_symmetry.space_group_name_H-M   'P 1'
#
loop_
_entity.id
_entity.type
_entity.pdbx_description
1 polymer ?
#
loop_
_entity_poly.entity_id
_entity_poly.type
_entity_poly.pdbx_seq_one_letter_code
_entity_poly.pdbx_strand_id
1 'polypeptide(L)'
;MDSLRYGILGPLRLVHVQGQPLKAAKPRQLLATLLLHPNRFVSTDLIADALWENTPPRSATANIRTYVRALRSVLQEAGLPAPIDTSAAGYSIEVGVDELDASLFESLLAEGGHLRDAGDGRQAMRVLSRAYSLWQGRPLEDLPMPAAWEGTISRLEAQHRGLVDSLLDLRLEYGDASGAAVLLSARLTEDPYDEQLWRRLVDALVAAGRVGEARAAYAKAVQTLADELDIKPGPELEAAGARAENGRSANWPNPGVPADRTVDRPEPTAQPGPMAAPELTDPLRPPSQLPLDLADFSGRQDQLEQLRDLVCGRDPVRPPIAVISGAPGTGKTSLAVRLGHLVREHFPDGQIYLDMHGATHPRDPAAALTDLLLSLNLPDYAIPTDPERRSAMLRSELASRRVLILLDDVATAGQVTPLMPGTGASAVVVTSRNRLMDLAGADSTPLDTFDDREAALLLSSVAGSGR
;
A
#
# COMPACT_ATOMS: atom_id res chain seq x y z
N MET A 1 -9.09 6.83 5.40
CA MET A 1 -8.57 7.08 4.03
C MET A 1 -9.69 7.40 3.03
N ASP A 2 -10.96 7.31 3.44
CA ASP A 2 -12.11 7.55 2.53
C ASP A 2 -12.31 9.01 2.10
N SER A 3 -11.61 9.96 2.72
CA SER A 3 -11.70 11.39 2.40
C SER A 3 -10.66 11.87 1.38
N LEU A 4 -9.58 11.11 1.14
CA LEU A 4 -8.52 11.51 0.22
C LEU A 4 -9.05 11.59 -1.23
N ARG A 5 -8.89 12.74 -1.88
CA ARG A 5 -9.39 13.01 -3.23
C ARG A 5 -8.30 13.34 -4.23
N TYR A 6 -7.21 13.93 -3.77
CA TYR A 6 -6.10 14.41 -4.58
C TYR A 6 -4.78 13.84 -4.08
N GLY A 7 -3.96 13.34 -5.00
CA GLY A 7 -2.61 12.87 -4.71
C GLY A 7 -1.59 13.65 -5.55
N ILE A 8 -0.57 14.20 -4.87
CA ILE A 8 0.58 14.87 -5.47
C ILE A 8 1.92 14.38 -4.90
N LEU A 9 1.90 13.52 -3.89
CA LEU A 9 3.11 12.88 -3.33
C LEU A 9 3.51 11.62 -4.13
N GLY A 10 3.65 11.78 -5.41
CA GLY A 10 3.89 10.83 -6.47
C GLY A 10 3.29 11.36 -7.77
N PRO A 11 2.87 10.51 -8.73
CA PRO A 11 2.13 10.94 -9.90
C PRO A 11 0.84 11.68 -9.52
N LEU A 12 0.44 12.69 -10.32
CA LEU A 12 -0.82 13.40 -10.08
C LEU A 12 -2.02 12.46 -10.21
N ARG A 13 -2.79 12.30 -9.13
CA ARG A 13 -3.95 11.40 -9.07
C ARG A 13 -5.21 12.10 -8.58
N LEU A 14 -6.34 11.70 -9.18
CA LEU A 14 -7.67 11.88 -8.62
C LEU A 14 -8.07 10.55 -7.98
N VAL A 15 -8.18 10.52 -6.66
CA VAL A 15 -8.44 9.30 -5.89
C VAL A 15 -9.94 8.98 -5.98
N HIS A 16 -10.30 7.69 -6.06
CA HIS A 16 -11.67 7.20 -6.24
C HIS A 16 -12.35 7.55 -7.57
N VAL A 17 -11.61 8.08 -8.54
CA VAL A 17 -12.12 8.34 -9.89
C VAL A 17 -11.61 7.26 -10.84
N GLN A 18 -12.53 6.54 -11.49
CA GLN A 18 -12.15 5.53 -12.47
C GLN A 18 -11.63 6.16 -13.76
N GLY A 19 -10.47 5.69 -14.24
CA GLY A 19 -9.83 6.19 -15.46
C GLY A 19 -8.93 7.41 -15.22
N GLN A 20 -8.46 8.02 -16.33
CA GLN A 20 -7.76 9.31 -16.29
C GLN A 20 -8.69 10.40 -16.87
N PRO A 21 -9.52 11.04 -16.05
CA PRO A 21 -10.45 12.07 -16.52
C PRO A 21 -9.73 13.30 -17.09
N LEU A 22 -8.49 13.56 -16.67
CA LEU A 22 -7.64 14.65 -17.14
C LEU A 22 -6.54 14.12 -18.07
N LYS A 23 -6.84 14.00 -19.37
CA LYS A 23 -5.85 13.54 -20.38
C LYS A 23 -4.95 14.67 -20.90
N ALA A 24 -5.43 15.91 -20.89
CA ALA A 24 -4.70 17.05 -21.46
C ALA A 24 -3.62 17.56 -20.49
N ALA A 25 -2.39 17.74 -20.98
CA ALA A 25 -1.23 18.11 -20.17
C ALA A 25 -1.39 19.46 -19.46
N LYS A 26 -1.87 20.51 -20.14
CA LYS A 26 -1.99 21.85 -19.55
C LYS A 26 -3.03 21.96 -18.44
N PRO A 27 -4.24 21.38 -18.52
CA PRO A 27 -5.16 21.28 -17.39
C PRO A 27 -4.57 20.49 -16.20
N ARG A 28 -3.78 19.41 -16.45
CA ARG A 28 -3.10 18.67 -15.37
C ARG A 28 -2.06 19.51 -14.66
N GLN A 29 -1.22 20.25 -15.42
CA GLN A 29 -0.25 21.19 -14.84
C GLN A 29 -0.94 22.31 -14.05
N LEU A 30 -2.07 22.83 -14.54
CA LEU A 30 -2.85 23.84 -13.82
C LEU A 30 -3.40 23.28 -12.49
N LEU A 31 -3.98 22.08 -12.50
CA LEU A 31 -4.48 21.45 -11.28
C LEU A 31 -3.33 21.22 -10.27
N ALA A 32 -2.20 20.70 -10.73
CA ALA A 32 -1.02 20.50 -9.90
C ALA A 32 -0.54 21.83 -9.29
N THR A 33 -0.51 22.92 -10.07
CA THR A 33 -0.14 24.25 -9.58
C THR A 33 -1.06 24.72 -8.46
N LEU A 34 -2.38 24.52 -8.59
CA LEU A 34 -3.35 24.89 -7.55
C LEU A 34 -3.22 24.00 -6.31
N LEU A 35 -2.99 22.67 -6.48
CA LEU A 35 -2.83 21.73 -5.37
C LEU A 35 -1.49 21.90 -4.61
N LEU A 36 -0.47 22.44 -5.25
CA LEU A 36 0.78 22.84 -4.57
C LEU A 36 0.58 24.08 -3.69
N HIS A 37 -0.50 24.83 -3.89
CA HIS A 37 -0.87 26.02 -3.11
C HIS A 37 -2.32 25.94 -2.60
N PRO A 38 -2.69 24.90 -1.84
CA PRO A 38 -4.07 24.64 -1.43
C PRO A 38 -4.63 25.80 -0.62
N ASN A 39 -5.89 26.12 -0.86
CA ASN A 39 -6.63 27.15 -0.12
C ASN A 39 -6.03 28.58 -0.21
N ARG A 40 -5.22 28.83 -1.24
CA ARG A 40 -4.59 30.14 -1.51
C ARG A 40 -4.83 30.55 -2.95
N PHE A 41 -4.99 31.85 -3.18
CA PHE A 41 -5.06 32.39 -4.54
C PHE A 41 -3.68 32.37 -5.20
N VAL A 42 -3.59 31.65 -6.32
CA VAL A 42 -2.41 31.59 -7.18
C VAL A 42 -2.61 32.62 -8.29
N SER A 43 -1.65 33.53 -8.47
CA SER A 43 -1.72 34.58 -9.48
C SER A 43 -1.72 34.01 -10.89
N THR A 44 -2.34 34.74 -11.83
CA THR A 44 -2.33 34.36 -13.25
C THR A 44 -0.92 34.25 -13.81
N ASP A 45 0.00 35.08 -13.31
CA ASP A 45 1.40 35.11 -13.74
C ASP A 45 2.13 33.84 -13.27
N LEU A 46 1.99 33.45 -12.00
CA LEU A 46 2.58 32.20 -11.49
C LEU A 46 2.00 30.98 -12.21
N ILE A 47 0.70 30.98 -12.53
CA ILE A 47 0.09 29.91 -13.34
C ILE A 47 0.68 29.92 -14.76
N ALA A 48 0.88 31.10 -15.37
CA ALA A 48 1.48 31.20 -16.68
C ALA A 48 2.92 30.68 -16.70
N ASP A 49 3.71 31.01 -15.68
CA ASP A 49 5.08 30.51 -15.51
C ASP A 49 5.10 28.98 -15.33
N ALA A 50 4.18 28.44 -14.55
CA ALA A 50 4.04 27.00 -14.39
C ALA A 50 3.63 26.28 -15.68
N LEU A 51 2.83 26.92 -16.54
CA LEU A 51 2.35 26.30 -17.76
C LEU A 51 3.29 26.47 -18.96
N TRP A 52 3.98 27.59 -19.10
CA TRP A 52 4.77 27.93 -20.29
C TRP A 52 6.19 28.38 -19.97
N GLU A 53 6.56 28.36 -18.70
CA GLU A 53 7.85 28.88 -18.26
C GLU A 53 8.08 30.34 -18.74
N ASN A 54 9.19 30.61 -19.38
CA ASN A 54 9.53 31.96 -19.87
C ASN A 54 8.90 32.35 -21.22
N THR A 55 8.00 31.50 -21.78
CA THR A 55 7.45 31.73 -23.14
C THR A 55 5.92 31.68 -23.15
N PRO A 56 5.20 32.48 -22.34
CA PRO A 56 3.74 32.49 -22.37
C PRO A 56 3.21 33.05 -23.69
N PRO A 57 2.20 32.43 -24.30
CA PRO A 57 1.57 32.95 -25.50
C PRO A 57 0.81 34.25 -25.20
N ARG A 58 0.61 35.11 -26.21
CA ARG A 58 -0.18 36.34 -26.07
C ARG A 58 -1.61 36.08 -25.53
N SER A 59 -2.14 34.89 -25.76
CA SER A 59 -3.45 34.42 -25.27
C SER A 59 -3.40 33.71 -23.94
N ALA A 60 -2.29 33.74 -23.19
CA ALA A 60 -2.09 32.98 -21.94
C ALA A 60 -3.28 33.10 -20.96
N THR A 61 -3.73 34.32 -20.65
CA THR A 61 -4.87 34.57 -19.77
C THR A 61 -6.17 33.96 -20.28
N ALA A 62 -6.43 34.02 -21.57
CA ALA A 62 -7.63 33.40 -22.17
C ALA A 62 -7.56 31.88 -22.12
N ASN A 63 -6.37 31.31 -22.37
CA ASN A 63 -6.13 29.87 -22.30
C ASN A 63 -6.32 29.38 -20.85
N ILE A 64 -5.77 30.06 -19.84
CA ILE A 64 -5.96 29.73 -18.43
C ILE A 64 -7.45 29.68 -18.08
N ARG A 65 -8.24 30.67 -18.50
CA ARG A 65 -9.71 30.67 -18.29
C ARG A 65 -10.38 29.45 -18.91
N THR A 66 -9.94 29.03 -20.09
CA THR A 66 -10.45 27.84 -20.78
C THR A 66 -10.07 26.57 -20.02
N TYR A 67 -8.83 26.46 -19.52
CA TYR A 67 -8.37 25.32 -18.74
C TYR A 67 -9.08 25.22 -17.39
N VAL A 68 -9.29 26.34 -16.69
CA VAL A 68 -10.09 26.38 -15.45
C VAL A 68 -11.51 25.90 -15.69
N ARG A 69 -12.15 26.33 -16.81
CA ARG A 69 -13.51 25.86 -17.14
C ARG A 69 -13.52 24.34 -17.40
N ALA A 70 -12.53 23.83 -18.13
CA ALA A 70 -12.40 22.41 -18.40
C ALA A 70 -12.16 21.60 -17.11
N LEU A 71 -11.31 22.10 -16.18
CA LEU A 71 -11.09 21.49 -14.89
C LEU A 71 -12.37 21.42 -14.06
N ARG A 72 -13.13 22.51 -13.97
CA ARG A 72 -14.41 22.53 -13.24
C ARG A 72 -15.38 21.49 -13.78
N SER A 73 -15.49 21.35 -15.10
CA SER A 73 -16.35 20.32 -15.72
C SER A 73 -15.91 18.93 -15.34
N VAL A 74 -14.61 18.62 -15.50
CA VAL A 74 -14.05 17.29 -15.19
C VAL A 74 -14.19 16.93 -13.71
N LEU A 75 -13.91 17.87 -12.81
CA LEU A 75 -14.03 17.63 -11.37
C LEU A 75 -15.49 17.42 -10.96
N GLN A 76 -16.41 18.16 -11.56
CA GLN A 76 -17.84 17.97 -11.33
C GLN A 76 -18.36 16.64 -11.85
N GLU A 77 -17.95 16.24 -13.07
CA GLU A 77 -18.26 14.94 -13.66
C GLU A 77 -17.69 13.78 -12.86
N ALA A 78 -16.52 13.99 -12.24
CA ALA A 78 -15.88 13.02 -11.34
C ALA A 78 -16.53 12.97 -9.95
N GLY A 79 -17.57 13.75 -9.67
CA GLY A 79 -18.22 13.81 -8.36
C GLY A 79 -17.33 14.44 -7.27
N LEU A 80 -16.26 15.15 -7.66
CA LEU A 80 -15.35 15.81 -6.75
C LEU A 80 -15.82 17.27 -6.56
N PRO A 81 -16.40 17.65 -5.42
CA PRO A 81 -16.68 19.03 -5.11
C PRO A 81 -15.33 19.72 -4.84
N ALA A 82 -14.76 20.36 -5.84
CA ALA A 82 -13.63 21.24 -5.67
C ALA A 82 -14.00 22.56 -6.32
N PRO A 83 -14.49 23.52 -5.56
CA PRO A 83 -14.68 24.86 -6.07
C PRO A 83 -13.30 25.44 -6.40
N ILE A 84 -13.04 25.61 -7.71
CA ILE A 84 -11.96 26.47 -8.13
C ILE A 84 -12.53 27.89 -8.14
N ASP A 85 -12.13 28.66 -7.15
CA ASP A 85 -12.57 30.05 -7.05
C ASP A 85 -11.80 30.96 -7.99
N THR A 86 -12.42 32.08 -8.34
CA THR A 86 -11.84 33.11 -9.20
C THR A 86 -11.93 34.46 -8.52
N SER A 87 -10.81 35.15 -8.40
CA SER A 87 -10.77 36.53 -7.91
C SER A 87 -9.88 37.41 -8.77
N ALA A 88 -9.79 38.69 -8.43
CA ALA A 88 -8.80 39.58 -9.06
C ALA A 88 -7.35 39.14 -8.78
N ALA A 89 -7.10 38.40 -7.69
CA ALA A 89 -5.81 37.89 -7.30
C ALA A 89 -5.40 36.61 -8.07
N GLY A 90 -6.33 35.96 -8.79
CA GLY A 90 -6.07 34.73 -9.54
C GLY A 90 -7.10 33.64 -9.27
N TYR A 91 -6.63 32.39 -9.12
CA TYR A 91 -7.44 31.21 -8.90
C TYR A 91 -7.00 30.47 -7.65
N SER A 92 -7.94 29.87 -6.92
CA SER A 92 -7.65 28.99 -5.79
C SER A 92 -8.46 27.69 -5.90
N ILE A 93 -7.97 26.63 -5.30
CA ILE A 93 -8.73 25.40 -5.10
C ILE A 93 -8.95 25.21 -3.61
N GLU A 94 -10.21 25.00 -3.21
CA GLU A 94 -10.53 24.70 -1.82
C GLU A 94 -10.51 23.19 -1.59
N VAL A 95 -9.66 22.75 -0.67
CA VAL A 95 -9.50 21.33 -0.30
C VAL A 95 -9.35 21.18 1.19
N GLY A 96 -10.00 20.18 1.76
CA GLY A 96 -9.82 19.81 3.17
C GLY A 96 -8.42 19.20 3.42
N VAL A 97 -7.98 19.26 4.67
CA VAL A 97 -6.69 18.68 5.07
C VAL A 97 -6.62 17.18 4.71
N ASP A 98 -7.72 16.44 4.91
CA ASP A 98 -7.80 15.00 4.62
C ASP A 98 -8.07 14.70 3.14
N GLU A 99 -8.29 15.70 2.31
CA GLU A 99 -8.62 15.53 0.89
C GLU A 99 -7.39 15.58 -0.02
N LEU A 100 -6.29 16.17 0.42
CA LEU A 100 -5.01 16.26 -0.30
C LEU A 100 -3.92 15.53 0.48
N ASP A 101 -3.24 14.59 -0.16
CA ASP A 101 -2.17 13.79 0.46
C ASP A 101 -1.05 14.64 1.07
N ALA A 102 -0.63 15.72 0.40
CA ALA A 102 0.39 16.62 0.93
C ALA A 102 -0.08 17.38 2.19
N SER A 103 -1.34 17.82 2.25
CA SER A 103 -1.88 18.49 3.43
C SER A 103 -2.04 17.52 4.60
N LEU A 104 -2.51 16.30 4.33
CA LEU A 104 -2.61 15.23 5.31
C LEU A 104 -1.22 14.83 5.83
N PHE A 105 -0.23 14.73 4.94
CA PHE A 105 1.16 14.46 5.28
C PHE A 105 1.71 15.50 6.27
N GLU A 106 1.56 16.79 5.98
CA GLU A 106 2.02 17.87 6.86
C GLU A 106 1.31 17.85 8.22
N SER A 107 0.01 17.57 8.24
CA SER A 107 -0.77 17.42 9.48
C SER A 107 -0.26 16.25 10.33
N LEU A 108 -0.01 15.09 9.72
CA LEU A 108 0.51 13.92 10.41
C LEU A 108 1.95 14.12 10.90
N LEU A 109 2.78 14.88 10.17
CA LEU A 109 4.12 15.28 10.64
C LEU A 109 4.04 16.10 11.91
N ALA A 110 3.16 17.11 11.94
CA ALA A 110 2.97 17.96 13.12
C ALA A 110 2.46 17.15 14.31
N GLU A 111 1.46 16.29 14.11
CA GLU A 111 0.92 15.39 15.13
C GLU A 111 1.99 14.45 15.68
N GLY A 112 2.77 13.79 14.79
CA GLY A 112 3.86 12.90 15.19
C GLY A 112 4.96 13.61 15.97
N GLY A 113 5.29 14.86 15.60
CA GLY A 113 6.22 15.70 16.34
C GLY A 113 5.71 16.00 17.75
N HIS A 114 4.47 16.44 17.90
CA HIS A 114 3.86 16.70 19.22
C HIS A 114 3.83 15.46 20.12
N LEU A 115 3.50 14.29 19.56
CA LEU A 115 3.48 13.04 20.31
C LEU A 115 4.89 12.63 20.80
N ARG A 116 5.91 12.84 19.95
CA ARG A 116 7.31 12.59 20.33
C ARG A 116 7.75 13.51 21.47
N ASP A 117 7.43 14.79 21.36
CA ASP A 117 7.77 15.80 22.39
C ASP A 117 7.02 15.52 23.71
N ALA A 118 5.83 14.95 23.65
CA ALA A 118 5.07 14.47 24.81
C ALA A 118 5.58 13.14 25.42
N GLY A 119 6.58 12.49 24.78
CA GLY A 119 7.13 11.22 25.24
C GLY A 119 6.35 9.98 24.80
N ASP A 120 5.29 10.13 23.97
CA ASP A 120 4.53 8.99 23.42
C ASP A 120 5.13 8.54 22.07
N GLY A 121 6.37 8.07 22.10
CA GLY A 121 7.10 7.67 20.91
C GLY A 121 6.46 6.49 20.15
N ARG A 122 5.72 5.59 20.84
CA ARG A 122 4.99 4.50 20.16
C ARG A 122 3.83 5.04 19.32
N GLN A 123 3.10 6.01 19.83
CA GLN A 123 2.03 6.66 19.07
C GLN A 123 2.61 7.53 17.96
N ALA A 124 3.68 8.29 18.25
CA ALA A 124 4.41 9.05 17.25
C ALA A 124 4.86 8.16 16.07
N MET A 125 5.44 7.00 16.34
CA MET A 125 5.86 6.04 15.31
C MET A 125 4.68 5.57 14.43
N ARG A 126 3.50 5.32 15.01
CA ARG A 126 2.29 4.95 14.24
C ARG A 126 1.82 6.07 13.32
N VAL A 127 1.74 7.29 13.85
CA VAL A 127 1.30 8.48 13.08
C VAL A 127 2.28 8.81 11.98
N LEU A 128 3.58 8.79 12.26
CA LEU A 128 4.62 9.04 11.28
C LEU A 128 4.73 7.93 10.22
N SER A 129 4.47 6.66 10.59
CA SER A 129 4.39 5.57 9.60
C SER A 129 3.22 5.76 8.63
N ARG A 130 2.09 6.29 9.12
CA ARG A 130 0.97 6.67 8.26
C ARG A 130 1.34 7.82 7.32
N ALA A 131 2.07 8.84 7.80
CA ALA A 131 2.59 9.91 6.96
C ALA A 131 3.52 9.37 5.86
N TYR A 132 4.42 8.44 6.22
CA TYR A 132 5.33 7.79 5.27
C TYR A 132 4.58 7.03 4.17
N SER A 133 3.49 6.34 4.50
CA SER A 133 2.69 5.58 3.53
C SER A 133 1.95 6.43 2.49
N LEU A 134 1.87 7.75 2.66
CA LEU A 134 1.27 8.66 1.67
C LEU A 134 2.20 8.90 0.47
N TRP A 135 3.51 8.69 0.62
CA TRP A 135 4.49 8.88 -0.44
C TRP A 135 4.50 7.68 -1.39
N GLN A 136 4.36 7.96 -2.69
CA GLN A 136 4.31 6.94 -3.74
C GLN A 136 5.35 7.16 -4.84
N GLY A 137 6.23 8.13 -4.66
CA GLY A 137 7.27 8.49 -5.60
C GLY A 137 7.66 9.96 -5.43
N ARG A 138 8.40 10.48 -6.39
CA ARG A 138 8.71 11.91 -6.41
C ARG A 138 7.44 12.72 -6.66
N PRO A 139 7.19 13.81 -5.93
CA PRO A 139 5.99 14.63 -6.15
C PRO A 139 5.85 15.06 -7.61
N LEU A 140 4.66 14.78 -8.19
CA LEU A 140 4.29 15.13 -9.56
C LEU A 140 5.26 14.59 -10.63
N GLU A 141 5.88 13.43 -10.42
CA GLU A 141 6.91 12.84 -11.31
C GLU A 141 6.43 12.59 -12.74
N ASP A 142 5.12 12.52 -12.97
CA ASP A 142 4.49 12.31 -14.27
C ASP A 142 4.20 13.60 -15.04
N LEU A 143 4.62 14.75 -14.48
CA LEU A 143 4.48 16.08 -15.09
C LEU A 143 5.83 16.76 -15.30
N PRO A 144 5.93 17.66 -16.31
CA PRO A 144 7.10 18.52 -16.42
C PRO A 144 7.30 19.33 -15.13
N MET A 145 8.54 19.52 -14.72
CA MET A 145 8.92 20.26 -13.51
C MET A 145 9.26 21.73 -13.84
N PRO A 146 8.30 22.65 -13.82
CA PRO A 146 8.60 24.06 -14.02
C PRO A 146 9.28 24.66 -12.80
N ALA A 147 10.13 25.67 -13.00
CA ALA A 147 10.85 26.37 -11.93
C ALA A 147 9.88 26.93 -10.83
N ALA A 148 8.65 27.30 -11.21
CA ALA A 148 7.62 27.76 -10.29
C ALA A 148 7.24 26.74 -9.20
N TRP A 149 7.50 25.45 -9.37
CA TRP A 149 7.18 24.40 -8.41
C TRP A 149 8.37 23.99 -7.53
N GLU A 150 9.60 24.26 -7.96
CA GLU A 150 10.81 23.75 -7.32
C GLU A 150 10.88 24.03 -5.82
N GLY A 151 10.54 25.24 -5.40
CA GLY A 151 10.57 25.61 -3.98
C GLY A 151 9.61 24.80 -3.11
N THR A 152 8.38 24.58 -3.59
CA THR A 152 7.37 23.79 -2.86
C THR A 152 7.72 22.31 -2.84
N ILE A 153 8.17 21.76 -3.96
CA ILE A 153 8.56 20.34 -4.07
C ILE A 153 9.80 20.07 -3.21
N SER A 154 10.84 20.91 -3.30
CA SER A 154 12.04 20.76 -2.46
C SER A 154 11.74 20.80 -0.97
N ARG A 155 10.75 21.62 -0.54
CA ARG A 155 10.29 21.66 0.84
C ARG A 155 9.61 20.34 1.25
N LEU A 156 8.72 19.80 0.41
CA LEU A 156 8.07 18.50 0.66
C LEU A 156 9.09 17.36 0.72
N GLU A 157 10.04 17.33 -0.20
CA GLU A 157 11.14 16.34 -0.20
C GLU A 157 12.03 16.45 1.06
N ALA A 158 12.31 17.67 1.52
CA ALA A 158 13.04 17.87 2.76
C ALA A 158 12.26 17.40 3.99
N GLN A 159 10.95 17.67 4.04
CA GLN A 159 10.07 17.17 5.09
C GLN A 159 9.99 15.63 5.09
N HIS A 160 9.93 15.01 3.91
CA HIS A 160 9.97 13.55 3.79
C HIS A 160 11.29 12.95 4.31
N ARG A 161 12.43 13.54 3.97
CA ARG A 161 13.73 13.11 4.54
C ARG A 161 13.72 13.20 6.07
N GLY A 162 13.27 14.32 6.63
CA GLY A 162 13.16 14.48 8.08
C GLY A 162 12.21 13.49 8.75
N LEU A 163 11.11 13.12 8.07
CA LEU A 163 10.21 12.05 8.50
C LEU A 163 10.93 10.71 8.59
N VAL A 164 11.66 10.34 7.53
CA VAL A 164 12.40 9.07 7.48
C VAL A 164 13.41 8.98 8.60
N ASP A 165 14.16 10.07 8.85
CA ASP A 165 15.14 10.15 9.94
C ASP A 165 14.45 10.02 11.31
N SER A 166 13.33 10.71 11.53
CA SER A 166 12.54 10.62 12.77
C SER A 166 11.96 9.23 13.01
N LEU A 167 11.45 8.57 11.95
CA LEU A 167 10.96 7.20 12.03
C LEU A 167 12.09 6.22 12.32
N LEU A 168 13.25 6.42 11.70
CA LEU A 168 14.42 5.59 11.93
C LEU A 168 14.84 5.66 13.41
N ASP A 169 14.96 6.88 13.96
CA ASP A 169 15.34 7.08 15.36
C ASP A 169 14.34 6.41 16.32
N LEU A 170 13.04 6.59 16.08
CA LEU A 170 11.99 5.93 16.89
C LEU A 170 12.05 4.40 16.77
N ARG A 171 12.23 3.85 15.57
CA ARG A 171 12.35 2.40 15.39
C ARG A 171 13.58 1.82 16.10
N LEU A 172 14.69 2.55 16.08
CA LEU A 172 15.89 2.19 16.83
C LEU A 172 15.64 2.23 18.34
N GLU A 173 15.02 3.31 18.84
CA GLU A 173 14.70 3.50 20.25
C GLU A 173 13.77 2.41 20.81
N TYR A 174 12.74 2.03 20.03
CA TYR A 174 11.75 1.03 20.43
C TYR A 174 12.08 -0.40 19.99
N GLY A 175 13.27 -0.66 19.45
CA GLY A 175 13.77 -1.99 19.13
C GLY A 175 13.15 -2.61 17.86
N ASP A 176 12.50 -1.83 17.00
CA ASP A 176 12.00 -2.29 15.69
C ASP A 176 13.13 -2.33 14.65
N ALA A 177 14.02 -3.29 14.84
CA ALA A 177 15.18 -3.49 13.98
C ALA A 177 14.80 -3.81 12.53
N SER A 178 13.70 -4.56 12.33
CA SER A 178 13.23 -4.93 10.99
C SER A 178 12.68 -3.73 10.24
N GLY A 179 11.85 -2.92 10.90
CA GLY A 179 11.35 -1.69 10.31
C GLY A 179 12.45 -0.67 10.04
N ALA A 180 13.47 -0.56 10.92
CA ALA A 180 14.63 0.27 10.67
C ALA A 180 15.42 -0.19 9.43
N ALA A 181 15.60 -1.51 9.23
CA ALA A 181 16.30 -2.05 8.06
C ALA A 181 15.60 -1.69 6.74
N VAL A 182 14.26 -1.67 6.70
CA VAL A 182 13.49 -1.25 5.51
C VAL A 182 13.77 0.22 5.15
N LEU A 183 13.70 1.12 6.13
CA LEU A 183 13.96 2.55 5.91
C LEU A 183 15.41 2.80 5.48
N LEU A 184 16.37 2.11 6.09
CA LEU A 184 17.79 2.21 5.74
C LEU A 184 18.05 1.71 4.32
N SER A 185 17.40 0.62 3.90
CA SER A 185 17.51 0.12 2.53
C SER A 185 16.96 1.12 1.51
N ALA A 186 15.83 1.78 1.81
CA ALA A 186 15.27 2.82 0.94
C ALA A 186 16.21 4.03 0.84
N ARG A 187 16.78 4.49 1.96
CA ARG A 187 17.74 5.61 1.98
C ARG A 187 19.02 5.31 1.19
N LEU A 188 19.52 4.07 1.28
CA LEU A 188 20.69 3.62 0.51
C LEU A 188 20.44 3.53 -1.00
N THR A 189 19.18 3.53 -1.44
CA THR A 189 18.86 3.66 -2.87
C THR A 189 19.05 5.11 -3.34
N GLU A 190 18.83 6.10 -2.46
CA GLU A 190 19.04 7.53 -2.73
C GLU A 190 20.49 7.93 -2.57
N ASP A 191 21.15 7.42 -1.53
CA ASP A 191 22.55 7.69 -1.21
C ASP A 191 23.34 6.39 -0.96
N PRO A 192 23.78 5.71 -2.03
CA PRO A 192 24.47 4.42 -1.94
C PRO A 192 25.90 4.53 -1.38
N TYR A 193 26.42 5.74 -1.24
CA TYR A 193 27.80 5.97 -0.79
C TYR A 193 27.90 6.32 0.69
N ASP A 194 26.78 6.49 1.39
CA ASP A 194 26.79 6.77 2.83
C ASP A 194 27.13 5.51 3.64
N GLU A 195 28.37 5.46 4.09
CA GLU A 195 28.92 4.34 4.86
C GLU A 195 28.22 4.16 6.22
N GLN A 196 27.73 5.25 6.83
CA GLN A 196 26.99 5.17 8.09
C GLN A 196 25.62 4.52 7.91
N LEU A 197 24.94 4.76 6.76
CA LEU A 197 23.70 4.07 6.43
C LEU A 197 23.93 2.57 6.24
N TRP A 198 25.00 2.19 5.53
CA TRP A 198 25.37 0.77 5.40
C TRP A 198 25.65 0.10 6.74
N ARG A 199 26.45 0.75 7.61
CA ARG A 199 26.73 0.26 8.96
C ARG A 199 25.43 0.05 9.75
N ARG A 200 24.54 1.08 9.78
CA ARG A 200 23.25 0.99 10.46
C ARG A 200 22.38 -0.10 9.91
N LEU A 201 22.37 -0.32 8.58
CA LEU A 201 21.62 -1.40 7.94
C LEU A 201 22.12 -2.78 8.37
N VAL A 202 23.44 -2.99 8.35
CA VAL A 202 24.04 -4.26 8.79
C VAL A 202 23.70 -4.52 10.26
N ASP A 203 23.84 -3.53 11.15
CA ASP A 203 23.52 -3.65 12.56
C ASP A 203 22.01 -3.95 12.79
N ALA A 204 21.12 -3.28 12.05
CA ALA A 204 19.69 -3.51 12.12
C ALA A 204 19.32 -4.93 11.67
N LEU A 205 19.90 -5.42 10.57
CA LEU A 205 19.65 -6.77 10.07
C LEU A 205 20.17 -7.86 11.05
N VAL A 206 21.34 -7.63 11.68
CA VAL A 206 21.84 -8.54 12.72
C VAL A 206 20.90 -8.56 13.92
N ALA A 207 20.44 -7.38 14.38
CA ALA A 207 19.50 -7.27 15.50
C ALA A 207 18.14 -7.91 15.20
N ALA A 208 17.70 -7.85 13.93
CA ALA A 208 16.50 -8.53 13.45
C ALA A 208 16.67 -10.05 13.27
N GLY A 209 17.85 -10.62 13.53
CA GLY A 209 18.15 -12.03 13.30
C GLY A 209 18.37 -12.41 11.82
N ARG A 210 18.39 -11.43 10.90
CA ARG A 210 18.54 -11.59 9.45
C ARG A 210 20.02 -11.63 9.03
N VAL A 211 20.79 -12.51 9.67
CA VAL A 211 22.28 -12.56 9.54
C VAL A 211 22.75 -12.77 8.10
N GLY A 212 22.03 -13.58 7.31
CA GLY A 212 22.36 -13.79 5.90
C GLY A 212 22.28 -12.50 5.08
N GLU A 213 21.26 -11.70 5.32
CA GLU A 213 21.06 -10.41 4.64
C GLU A 213 22.03 -9.35 5.15
N ALA A 214 22.37 -9.38 6.44
CA ALA A 214 23.41 -8.53 7.00
C ALA A 214 24.77 -8.73 6.30
N ARG A 215 25.15 -10.00 6.06
CA ARG A 215 26.36 -10.34 5.29
C ARG A 215 26.29 -9.86 3.85
N ALA A 216 25.14 -10.06 3.19
CA ALA A 216 24.93 -9.59 1.82
C ALA A 216 24.98 -8.06 1.73
N ALA A 217 24.37 -7.35 2.68
CA ALA A 217 24.42 -5.90 2.76
C ALA A 217 25.86 -5.38 2.97
N TYR A 218 26.61 -6.00 3.88
CA TYR A 218 28.03 -5.66 4.07
C TYR A 218 28.86 -5.89 2.81
N ALA A 219 28.72 -7.07 2.16
CA ALA A 219 29.44 -7.35 0.91
C ALA A 219 29.10 -6.35 -0.20
N LYS A 220 27.82 -5.95 -0.30
CA LYS A 220 27.38 -4.93 -1.26
C LYS A 220 27.96 -3.55 -0.93
N ALA A 221 28.04 -3.17 0.34
CA ALA A 221 28.66 -1.93 0.77
C ALA A 221 30.13 -1.88 0.36
N VAL A 222 30.91 -2.94 0.67
CA VAL A 222 32.33 -3.05 0.31
C VAL A 222 32.51 -2.93 -1.20
N GLN A 223 31.69 -3.61 -1.97
CA GLN A 223 31.75 -3.57 -3.43
C GLN A 223 31.42 -2.16 -3.96
N THR A 224 30.35 -1.52 -3.48
CA THR A 224 29.95 -0.17 -3.91
C THR A 224 31.04 0.88 -3.60
N LEU A 225 31.63 0.81 -2.42
CA LEU A 225 32.71 1.74 -2.03
C LEU A 225 33.99 1.51 -2.85
N ALA A 226 34.33 0.25 -3.16
CA ALA A 226 35.50 -0.08 -3.95
C ALA A 226 35.32 0.28 -5.44
N ASP A 227 34.19 -0.10 -6.05
CA ASP A 227 33.96 0.05 -7.50
C ASP A 227 33.76 1.52 -7.89
N GLU A 228 33.09 2.33 -7.04
CA GLU A 228 32.67 3.68 -7.40
C GLU A 228 33.56 4.78 -6.80
N LEU A 229 34.15 4.54 -5.61
CA LEU A 229 34.95 5.52 -4.90
C LEU A 229 36.42 5.13 -4.74
N ASP A 230 36.79 3.89 -5.10
CA ASP A 230 38.15 3.32 -4.89
C ASP A 230 38.63 3.42 -3.42
N ILE A 231 37.69 3.27 -2.46
CA ILE A 231 37.99 3.32 -1.02
C ILE A 231 37.65 1.99 -0.34
N LYS A 232 38.35 1.71 0.76
CA LYS A 232 38.03 0.59 1.65
C LYS A 232 37.03 1.03 2.70
N PRO A 233 36.19 0.09 3.21
CA PRO A 233 35.31 0.36 4.34
C PRO A 233 36.08 0.93 5.53
N GLY A 234 35.49 1.89 6.21
CA GLY A 234 36.02 2.42 7.46
C GLY A 234 35.85 1.43 8.63
N PRO A 235 36.52 1.68 9.75
CA PRO A 235 36.59 0.74 10.87
C PRO A 235 35.22 0.41 11.51
N GLU A 236 34.27 1.32 11.44
CA GLU A 236 32.93 1.11 11.99
C GLU A 236 32.11 0.13 11.13
N LEU A 237 32.19 0.25 9.81
CA LEU A 237 31.53 -0.68 8.87
C LEU A 237 32.21 -2.05 8.88
N GLU A 238 33.56 -2.11 8.97
CA GLU A 238 34.28 -3.37 9.16
C GLU A 238 33.86 -4.10 10.44
N ALA A 239 33.71 -3.35 11.55
CA ALA A 239 33.21 -3.90 12.80
C ALA A 239 31.76 -4.40 12.71
N ALA A 240 30.90 -3.74 11.92
CA ALA A 240 29.55 -4.22 11.63
C ALA A 240 29.57 -5.51 10.79
N GLY A 241 30.44 -5.61 9.79
CA GLY A 241 30.67 -6.80 9.01
C GLY A 241 31.13 -7.99 9.88
N ALA A 242 32.07 -7.78 10.78
CA ALA A 242 32.53 -8.80 11.72
C ALA A 242 31.40 -9.26 12.67
N ARG A 243 30.48 -8.37 13.09
CA ARG A 243 29.28 -8.74 13.85
C ARG A 243 28.32 -9.59 13.03
N ALA A 244 28.13 -9.26 11.76
CA ALA A 244 27.31 -10.04 10.84
C ALA A 244 27.88 -11.45 10.60
N GLU A 245 29.20 -11.59 10.50
CA GLU A 245 29.86 -12.89 10.36
C GLU A 245 29.69 -13.77 11.60
N ASN A 246 29.82 -13.19 12.78
CA ASN A 246 29.76 -13.90 14.06
C ASN A 246 28.33 -14.10 14.58
N GLY A 247 27.30 -13.55 13.93
CA GLY A 247 25.90 -13.61 14.38
C GLY A 247 25.66 -12.92 15.72
N ARG A 248 26.54 -12.01 16.16
CA ARG A 248 26.44 -11.29 17.42
C ARG A 248 25.77 -9.95 17.19
N SER A 249 24.61 -9.74 17.86
CA SER A 249 23.94 -8.45 17.89
C SER A 249 24.86 -7.39 18.51
N ALA A 250 24.98 -6.21 17.86
CA ALA A 250 25.43 -5.01 18.52
C ALA A 250 24.48 -4.70 19.72
N ASN A 251 24.88 -3.77 20.59
CA ASN A 251 24.01 -3.25 21.66
C ASN A 251 22.79 -2.56 21.05
N TRP A 252 21.85 -3.35 20.55
CA TRP A 252 20.57 -2.88 20.05
C TRP A 252 19.66 -2.62 21.26
N PRO A 253 18.96 -1.50 21.35
CA PRO A 253 18.06 -1.22 22.47
C PRO A 253 17.05 -2.34 22.60
N ASN A 254 17.06 -3.02 23.75
CA ASN A 254 16.08 -4.06 24.03
C ASN A 254 14.84 -3.38 24.65
N PRO A 255 13.65 -3.45 24.02
CA PRO A 255 12.46 -2.73 24.47
C PRO A 255 11.93 -3.14 25.85
N GLY A 256 12.62 -4.07 26.53
CA GLY A 256 12.24 -4.60 27.85
C GLY A 256 13.08 -4.14 29.03
N VAL A 257 14.14 -3.34 28.86
CA VAL A 257 15.01 -2.93 29.97
C VAL A 257 15.16 -1.40 29.99
N PRO A 258 14.60 -0.68 30.95
CA PRO A 258 14.93 0.72 31.17
C PRO A 258 16.43 0.84 31.53
N ALA A 259 17.16 1.71 30.83
CA ALA A 259 18.54 2.01 31.15
C ALA A 259 18.66 2.54 32.59
N ASP A 260 19.39 1.79 33.35
CA ASP A 260 20.16 2.11 34.55
C ASP A 260 19.52 3.00 35.64
N ARG A 261 19.13 2.31 36.72
CA ARG A 261 19.38 2.80 38.07
C ARG A 261 19.97 1.64 38.87
N THR A 262 21.27 1.77 39.15
CA THR A 262 21.93 0.99 40.19
C THR A 262 21.20 1.16 41.53
N VAL A 263 20.49 0.13 41.94
CA VAL A 263 20.04 0.00 43.33
C VAL A 263 20.27 -1.45 43.78
N ASP A 264 20.94 -1.54 44.91
CA ASP A 264 21.29 -2.71 45.70
C ASP A 264 20.27 -3.84 45.70
N ARG A 265 20.78 -5.03 45.61
CA ARG A 265 20.08 -6.31 45.62
C ARG A 265 19.82 -6.76 47.06
N PRO A 266 18.58 -6.95 47.52
CA PRO A 266 18.29 -7.88 48.60
C PRO A 266 17.82 -9.23 48.05
N GLU A 267 18.22 -10.26 48.79
CA GLU A 267 17.97 -11.69 48.54
C GLU A 267 16.49 -12.10 48.55
N PRO A 268 16.18 -13.28 47.96
CA PRO A 268 14.81 -13.64 47.63
C PRO A 268 14.07 -14.32 48.80
N THR A 269 12.92 -13.78 49.15
CA THR A 269 11.95 -14.56 49.99
C THR A 269 10.55 -14.48 49.39
N ALA A 270 9.94 -15.67 49.29
CA ALA A 270 8.53 -15.98 49.14
C ALA A 270 7.90 -15.84 47.75
N GLN A 271 7.52 -16.99 47.21
CA GLN A 271 6.61 -17.19 46.10
C GLN A 271 5.23 -16.59 46.39
N PRO A 272 4.66 -15.77 45.51
CA PRO A 272 3.22 -15.57 45.38
C PRO A 272 2.64 -16.51 44.33
N GLY A 273 1.45 -17.01 44.63
CA GLY A 273 0.68 -17.90 43.75
C GLY A 273 0.30 -17.28 42.38
N PRO A 274 -0.34 -18.06 41.52
CA PRO A 274 -0.56 -17.68 40.13
C PRO A 274 -1.49 -16.47 40.06
N MET A 275 -0.90 -15.30 39.77
CA MET A 275 -1.66 -14.15 39.30
C MET A 275 -2.03 -14.40 37.84
N ALA A 276 -3.30 -14.26 37.53
CA ALA A 276 -3.85 -14.30 36.21
C ALA A 276 -3.01 -13.39 35.25
N ALA A 277 -2.57 -13.97 34.15
CA ALA A 277 -1.94 -13.22 33.07
C ALA A 277 -2.86 -12.09 32.64
N PRO A 278 -2.33 -10.87 32.40
CA PRO A 278 -3.13 -9.86 31.75
C PRO A 278 -3.49 -10.41 30.35
N GLU A 279 -4.78 -10.40 30.03
CA GLU A 279 -5.29 -10.68 28.71
C GLU A 279 -4.61 -9.73 27.70
N LEU A 280 -3.58 -10.26 27.07
CA LEU A 280 -3.00 -9.66 25.87
C LEU A 280 -3.93 -10.01 24.71
N THR A 281 -4.30 -8.98 23.97
CA THR A 281 -4.87 -9.00 22.65
C THR A 281 -6.39 -9.03 22.55
N ASP A 282 -6.92 -7.87 22.25
CA ASP A 282 -8.03 -7.72 21.31
C ASP A 282 -7.73 -8.62 20.08
N PRO A 283 -8.55 -9.65 19.78
CA PRO A 283 -8.27 -10.51 18.65
C PRO A 283 -8.27 -9.63 17.40
N LEU A 284 -7.11 -9.55 16.73
CA LEU A 284 -6.93 -8.83 15.48
C LEU A 284 -8.13 -9.15 14.58
N ARG A 285 -8.91 -8.14 14.25
CA ARG A 285 -10.14 -8.31 13.47
C ARG A 285 -9.82 -9.06 12.19
N PRO A 286 -10.60 -10.10 11.83
CA PRO A 286 -10.38 -10.82 10.59
C PRO A 286 -10.45 -9.85 9.40
N PRO A 287 -9.61 -10.02 8.37
CA PRO A 287 -9.61 -9.14 7.20
C PRO A 287 -10.99 -9.14 6.52
N SER A 288 -11.48 -7.95 6.17
CA SER A 288 -12.75 -7.76 5.46
C SER A 288 -12.50 -6.82 4.29
N GLN A 289 -11.91 -7.36 3.20
CA GLN A 289 -11.34 -6.57 2.11
C GLN A 289 -12.15 -6.65 0.81
N LEU A 290 -13.29 -7.34 0.81
CA LEU A 290 -14.13 -7.42 -0.39
C LEU A 290 -14.61 -6.02 -0.81
N PRO A 291 -14.59 -5.72 -2.12
CA PRO A 291 -15.25 -4.55 -2.68
C PRO A 291 -16.75 -4.51 -2.31
N LEU A 292 -17.36 -3.33 -2.44
CA LEU A 292 -18.79 -3.15 -2.18
C LEU A 292 -19.62 -4.10 -3.03
N ASP A 293 -20.59 -4.76 -2.40
CA ASP A 293 -21.57 -5.59 -3.11
C ASP A 293 -22.50 -4.74 -3.99
N LEU A 294 -22.80 -5.22 -5.18
CA LEU A 294 -23.70 -4.53 -6.09
C LEU A 294 -25.15 -4.73 -5.65
N ALA A 295 -25.82 -3.65 -5.29
CA ALA A 295 -27.25 -3.67 -4.91
C ALA A 295 -28.15 -4.17 -6.07
N ASP A 296 -27.75 -3.92 -7.31
CA ASP A 296 -28.51 -4.22 -8.53
C ASP A 296 -28.05 -5.51 -9.22
N PHE A 297 -27.40 -6.43 -8.47
CA PHE A 297 -26.95 -7.70 -9.04
C PHE A 297 -28.15 -8.52 -9.54
N SER A 298 -28.19 -8.78 -10.84
CA SER A 298 -29.28 -9.48 -11.54
C SER A 298 -28.75 -10.61 -12.42
N GLY A 299 -29.52 -11.69 -12.54
CA GLY A 299 -29.13 -12.87 -13.31
C GLY A 299 -28.08 -13.74 -12.63
N ARG A 300 -27.58 -14.75 -13.33
CA ARG A 300 -26.49 -15.65 -12.89
C ARG A 300 -26.78 -16.46 -11.62
N GLN A 301 -28.05 -16.72 -11.29
CA GLN A 301 -28.40 -17.41 -10.04
C GLN A 301 -27.84 -18.84 -10.03
N ASP A 302 -27.95 -19.56 -11.16
CA ASP A 302 -27.46 -20.94 -11.27
C ASP A 302 -25.94 -21.02 -11.08
N GLN A 303 -25.21 -20.10 -11.70
CA GLN A 303 -23.74 -19.99 -11.53
C GLN A 303 -23.36 -19.61 -10.09
N LEU A 304 -24.12 -18.70 -9.47
CA LEU A 304 -23.88 -18.28 -8.10
C LEU A 304 -24.12 -19.44 -7.11
N GLU A 305 -25.19 -20.23 -7.31
CA GLU A 305 -25.46 -21.40 -6.48
C GLU A 305 -24.41 -22.50 -6.67
N GLN A 306 -24.01 -22.79 -7.90
CA GLN A 306 -22.96 -23.75 -8.20
C GLN A 306 -21.63 -23.34 -7.54
N LEU A 307 -21.24 -22.07 -7.66
CA LEU A 307 -20.02 -21.54 -7.06
C LEU A 307 -20.08 -21.55 -5.53
N ARG A 308 -21.25 -21.23 -4.94
CA ARG A 308 -21.46 -21.30 -3.49
C ARG A 308 -21.27 -22.73 -3.00
N ASP A 309 -21.90 -23.70 -3.64
CA ASP A 309 -21.83 -25.10 -3.22
C ASP A 309 -20.42 -25.65 -3.34
N LEU A 310 -19.66 -25.23 -4.37
CA LEU A 310 -18.24 -25.54 -4.55
C LEU A 310 -17.41 -24.94 -3.42
N VAL A 311 -17.53 -23.64 -3.18
CA VAL A 311 -16.69 -22.88 -2.23
C VAL A 311 -17.01 -23.25 -0.77
N CYS A 312 -18.26 -23.57 -0.46
CA CYS A 312 -18.69 -24.02 0.87
C CYS A 312 -18.55 -25.54 1.06
N GLY A 313 -18.26 -26.30 0.01
CA GLY A 313 -18.00 -27.74 0.06
C GLY A 313 -16.81 -28.03 0.98
N ARG A 314 -16.99 -29.01 1.87
CA ARG A 314 -15.93 -29.39 2.83
C ARG A 314 -15.22 -30.65 2.33
N ASP A 315 -14.11 -30.46 1.63
CA ASP A 315 -13.11 -31.51 1.47
C ASP A 315 -11.93 -31.19 2.43
N PRO A 316 -11.65 -32.02 3.45
CA PRO A 316 -10.58 -31.74 4.40
C PRO A 316 -9.19 -31.79 3.75
N VAL A 317 -9.07 -32.38 2.56
CA VAL A 317 -7.78 -32.59 1.89
C VAL A 317 -7.52 -31.55 0.80
N ARG A 318 -8.56 -31.16 0.06
CA ARG A 318 -8.42 -30.27 -1.09
C ARG A 318 -9.10 -28.92 -0.83
N PRO A 319 -8.36 -27.81 -0.94
CA PRO A 319 -8.95 -26.49 -0.89
C PRO A 319 -9.89 -26.30 -2.12
N PRO A 320 -11.11 -25.80 -1.93
CA PRO A 320 -11.97 -25.43 -3.05
C PRO A 320 -11.36 -24.26 -3.83
N ILE A 321 -11.16 -24.45 -5.13
CA ILE A 321 -10.62 -23.46 -6.06
C ILE A 321 -11.62 -23.26 -7.18
N ALA A 322 -12.30 -22.12 -7.19
CA ALA A 322 -13.27 -21.76 -8.22
C ALA A 322 -12.65 -20.77 -9.22
N VAL A 323 -12.66 -21.10 -10.51
CA VAL A 323 -12.22 -20.20 -11.58
C VAL A 323 -13.43 -19.70 -12.36
N ILE A 324 -13.68 -18.40 -12.30
CA ILE A 324 -14.71 -17.72 -13.10
C ILE A 324 -14.03 -17.16 -14.35
N SER A 325 -14.28 -17.76 -15.51
CA SER A 325 -13.63 -17.36 -16.77
C SER A 325 -14.60 -16.77 -17.76
N GLY A 326 -14.14 -15.90 -18.69
CA GLY A 326 -15.00 -15.34 -19.74
C GLY A 326 -14.46 -14.04 -20.33
N ALA A 327 -15.13 -13.54 -21.36
CA ALA A 327 -14.75 -12.32 -22.06
C ALA A 327 -14.75 -11.07 -21.15
N PRO A 328 -14.04 -9.99 -21.50
CA PRO A 328 -14.14 -8.72 -20.79
C PRO A 328 -15.60 -8.24 -20.72
N GLY A 329 -16.01 -7.69 -19.57
CA GLY A 329 -17.36 -7.12 -19.40
C GLY A 329 -18.48 -8.15 -19.11
N THR A 330 -18.19 -9.47 -19.01
CA THR A 330 -19.22 -10.50 -18.70
C THR A 330 -19.67 -10.54 -17.25
N GLY A 331 -19.15 -9.67 -16.37
CA GLY A 331 -19.55 -9.60 -14.97
C GLY A 331 -18.81 -10.55 -14.02
N LYS A 332 -17.63 -11.08 -14.40
CA LYS A 332 -16.83 -12.01 -13.58
C LYS A 332 -16.52 -11.48 -12.18
N THR A 333 -15.95 -10.28 -12.10
CA THR A 333 -15.62 -9.61 -10.83
C THR A 333 -16.87 -9.39 -9.98
N SER A 334 -17.98 -8.93 -10.61
CA SER A 334 -19.25 -8.73 -9.92
C SER A 334 -19.80 -10.02 -9.32
N LEU A 335 -19.73 -11.12 -10.07
CA LEU A 335 -20.18 -12.45 -9.61
C LEU A 335 -19.29 -12.95 -8.46
N ALA A 336 -17.97 -12.78 -8.57
CA ALA A 336 -17.02 -13.18 -7.53
C ALA A 336 -17.20 -12.39 -6.23
N VAL A 337 -17.38 -11.07 -6.32
CA VAL A 337 -17.65 -10.20 -5.16
C VAL A 337 -18.98 -10.57 -4.51
N ARG A 338 -20.05 -10.75 -5.30
CA ARG A 338 -21.38 -11.20 -4.81
C ARG A 338 -21.29 -12.54 -4.10
N LEU A 339 -20.58 -13.51 -4.69
CA LEU A 339 -20.31 -14.79 -4.05
C LEU A 339 -19.61 -14.61 -2.70
N GLY A 340 -18.55 -13.80 -2.66
CA GLY A 340 -17.79 -13.53 -1.44
C GLY A 340 -18.68 -12.99 -0.31
N HIS A 341 -19.57 -12.03 -0.60
CA HIS A 341 -20.52 -11.52 0.37
C HIS A 341 -21.52 -12.57 0.83
N LEU A 342 -22.00 -13.41 -0.09
CA LEU A 342 -22.98 -14.48 0.21
C LEU A 342 -22.41 -15.55 1.14
N VAL A 343 -21.12 -15.91 0.97
CA VAL A 343 -20.48 -16.98 1.75
C VAL A 343 -19.72 -16.47 2.98
N ARG A 344 -19.85 -15.20 3.33
CA ARG A 344 -19.10 -14.53 4.40
C ARG A 344 -19.10 -15.30 5.72
N GLU A 345 -20.24 -15.84 6.13
CA GLU A 345 -20.40 -16.58 7.38
C GLU A 345 -19.62 -17.92 7.40
N HIS A 346 -19.27 -18.44 6.22
CA HIS A 346 -18.50 -19.68 6.09
C HIS A 346 -16.99 -19.44 6.31
N PHE A 347 -16.52 -18.18 6.23
CA PHE A 347 -15.12 -17.77 6.35
C PHE A 347 -14.93 -16.75 7.48
N PRO A 348 -15.11 -17.18 8.75
CA PRO A 348 -15.07 -16.28 9.90
C PRO A 348 -13.69 -15.65 10.15
N ASP A 349 -12.60 -16.27 9.65
CA ASP A 349 -11.24 -15.78 9.83
C ASP A 349 -10.83 -14.75 8.77
N GLY A 350 -11.76 -14.39 7.87
CA GLY A 350 -11.63 -13.24 6.98
C GLY A 350 -11.87 -13.49 5.51
N GLN A 351 -11.90 -12.37 4.79
CA GLN A 351 -12.04 -12.32 3.34
C GLN A 351 -11.03 -11.34 2.77
N ILE A 352 -10.17 -11.83 1.90
CA ILE A 352 -9.09 -11.07 1.27
C ILE A 352 -9.40 -10.91 -0.22
N TYR A 353 -9.27 -9.68 -0.72
CA TYR A 353 -9.40 -9.35 -2.13
C TYR A 353 -8.06 -8.84 -2.67
N LEU A 354 -7.65 -9.40 -3.80
CA LEU A 354 -6.40 -9.01 -4.46
C LEU A 354 -6.61 -8.89 -5.97
N ASP A 355 -6.35 -7.70 -6.52
CA ASP A 355 -6.31 -7.50 -7.97
C ASP A 355 -4.94 -7.95 -8.50
N MET A 356 -4.96 -8.88 -9.46
CA MET A 356 -3.76 -9.46 -10.08
C MET A 356 -3.35 -8.75 -11.38
N HIS A 357 -4.13 -7.74 -11.83
CA HIS A 357 -3.84 -6.88 -12.97
C HIS A 357 -3.48 -7.61 -14.27
N GLY A 358 -4.08 -8.79 -14.48
CA GLY A 358 -3.72 -9.69 -15.59
C GLY A 358 -3.94 -9.10 -16.98
N ALA A 359 -4.80 -8.08 -17.10
CA ALA A 359 -5.10 -7.42 -18.37
C ALA A 359 -4.07 -6.38 -18.80
N THR A 360 -3.29 -5.83 -17.87
CA THR A 360 -2.40 -4.68 -18.11
C THR A 360 -0.95 -5.02 -17.80
N HIS A 361 -0.60 -5.03 -16.53
CA HIS A 361 0.73 -5.38 -16.03
C HIS A 361 0.56 -6.46 -14.96
N PRO A 362 0.64 -7.74 -15.36
CA PRO A 362 0.41 -8.85 -14.45
C PRO A 362 1.25 -8.73 -13.18
N ARG A 363 0.56 -8.78 -12.02
CA ARG A 363 1.19 -8.64 -10.72
C ARG A 363 2.14 -9.82 -10.46
N ASP A 364 3.31 -9.50 -9.91
CA ASP A 364 4.29 -10.52 -9.49
C ASP A 364 3.71 -11.38 -8.35
N PRO A 365 3.74 -12.72 -8.47
CA PRO A 365 3.30 -13.63 -7.42
C PRO A 365 3.99 -13.41 -6.08
N ALA A 366 5.27 -13.03 -6.07
CA ALA A 366 6.02 -12.78 -4.84
C ALA A 366 5.51 -11.53 -4.09
N ALA A 367 5.10 -10.47 -4.82
CA ALA A 367 4.45 -9.31 -4.24
C ALA A 367 3.05 -9.66 -3.72
N ALA A 368 2.27 -10.44 -4.49
CA ALA A 368 0.94 -10.91 -4.08
C ALA A 368 0.99 -11.77 -2.81
N LEU A 369 2.00 -12.64 -2.65
CA LEU A 369 2.25 -13.41 -1.44
C LEU A 369 2.48 -12.51 -0.22
N THR A 370 3.28 -11.46 -0.39
CA THR A 370 3.54 -10.50 0.69
C THR A 370 2.25 -9.84 1.16
N ASP A 371 1.42 -9.38 0.21
CA ASP A 371 0.17 -8.70 0.56
C ASP A 371 -0.85 -9.64 1.22
N LEU A 372 -0.91 -10.92 0.80
CA LEU A 372 -1.75 -11.92 1.47
C LEU A 372 -1.30 -12.15 2.91
N LEU A 373 0.01 -12.31 3.15
CA LEU A 373 0.56 -12.51 4.48
C LEU A 373 0.32 -11.29 5.39
N LEU A 374 0.50 -10.07 4.88
CA LEU A 374 0.18 -8.83 5.57
C LEU A 374 -1.31 -8.72 5.89
N SER A 375 -2.19 -9.11 4.96
CA SER A 375 -3.64 -9.12 5.15
C SER A 375 -4.07 -10.13 6.23
N LEU A 376 -3.31 -11.20 6.44
CA LEU A 376 -3.50 -12.16 7.54
C LEU A 376 -2.96 -11.66 8.89
N ASN A 377 -2.58 -10.39 8.96
CA ASN A 377 -1.99 -9.73 10.13
C ASN A 377 -0.62 -10.28 10.54
N LEU A 378 0.12 -10.90 9.61
CA LEU A 378 1.51 -11.19 9.88
C LEU A 378 2.31 -9.89 9.78
N PRO A 379 3.19 -9.63 10.72
CA PRO A 379 4.05 -8.46 10.62
C PRO A 379 5.04 -8.63 9.46
N ASP A 380 5.27 -7.56 8.71
CA ASP A 380 6.12 -7.56 7.51
C ASP A 380 7.50 -8.20 7.75
N TYR A 381 8.08 -7.95 8.93
CA TYR A 381 9.36 -8.54 9.35
C TYR A 381 9.35 -10.08 9.47
N ALA A 382 8.19 -10.70 9.65
CA ALA A 382 8.07 -12.15 9.75
C ALA A 382 7.96 -12.81 8.37
N ILE A 383 7.72 -12.03 7.31
CA ILE A 383 7.53 -12.51 5.94
C ILE A 383 8.91 -12.79 5.31
N PRO A 384 9.22 -14.03 4.92
CA PRO A 384 10.49 -14.36 4.29
C PRO A 384 10.71 -13.60 2.97
N THR A 385 11.95 -13.30 2.61
CA THR A 385 12.28 -12.71 1.31
C THR A 385 12.18 -13.70 0.17
N ASP A 386 12.42 -14.98 0.44
CA ASP A 386 12.32 -16.07 -0.52
C ASP A 386 10.85 -16.41 -0.85
N PRO A 387 10.43 -16.34 -2.12
CA PRO A 387 9.06 -16.63 -2.56
C PRO A 387 8.57 -18.03 -2.19
N GLU A 388 9.41 -19.06 -2.23
CA GLU A 388 9.03 -20.42 -1.86
C GLU A 388 8.72 -20.52 -0.37
N ARG A 389 9.52 -19.85 0.48
CA ARG A 389 9.29 -19.78 1.92
C ARG A 389 8.04 -18.97 2.25
N ARG A 390 7.75 -17.88 1.51
CA ARG A 390 6.48 -17.13 1.64
C ARG A 390 5.29 -18.02 1.33
N SER A 391 5.35 -18.78 0.24
CA SER A 391 4.30 -19.72 -0.13
C SER A 391 4.10 -20.82 0.93
N ALA A 392 5.19 -21.35 1.50
CA ALA A 392 5.13 -22.30 2.60
C ALA A 392 4.52 -21.68 3.86
N MET A 393 4.89 -20.44 4.19
CA MET A 393 4.35 -19.67 5.32
C MET A 393 2.84 -19.40 5.14
N LEU A 394 2.42 -18.97 3.95
CA LEU A 394 1.00 -18.77 3.62
C LEU A 394 0.20 -20.07 3.83
N ARG A 395 0.70 -21.20 3.34
CA ARG A 395 0.04 -22.51 3.57
C ARG A 395 -0.07 -22.86 5.05
N SER A 396 0.96 -22.57 5.85
CA SER A 396 0.96 -22.83 7.29
C SER A 396 -0.06 -21.94 8.01
N GLU A 397 -0.15 -20.66 7.67
CA GLU A 397 -1.11 -19.74 8.24
C GLU A 397 -2.56 -20.08 7.87
N LEU A 398 -2.80 -20.51 6.66
CA LEU A 398 -4.13 -20.89 6.19
C LEU A 398 -4.57 -22.28 6.70
N ALA A 399 -3.65 -23.13 7.15
CA ALA A 399 -3.98 -24.49 7.60
C ALA A 399 -4.95 -24.53 8.79
N SER A 400 -4.89 -23.52 9.68
CA SER A 400 -5.75 -23.39 10.86
C SER A 400 -6.86 -22.35 10.72
N ARG A 401 -6.96 -21.69 9.55
CA ARG A 401 -7.89 -20.57 9.32
C ARG A 401 -8.89 -20.92 8.22
N ARG A 402 -10.03 -20.30 8.31
CA ARG A 402 -11.11 -20.36 7.30
C ARG A 402 -11.22 -19.00 6.64
N VAL A 403 -10.41 -18.78 5.61
CA VAL A 403 -10.29 -17.52 4.87
C VAL A 403 -10.76 -17.72 3.44
N LEU A 404 -11.52 -16.76 2.91
CA LEU A 404 -11.82 -16.66 1.49
C LEU A 404 -10.80 -15.74 0.83
N ILE A 405 -10.11 -16.24 -0.19
CA ILE A 405 -9.18 -15.45 -1.00
C ILE A 405 -9.81 -15.25 -2.39
N LEU A 406 -10.03 -13.98 -2.77
CA LEU A 406 -10.53 -13.61 -4.08
C LEU A 406 -9.40 -12.95 -4.88
N LEU A 407 -8.97 -13.61 -5.96
CA LEU A 407 -7.94 -13.15 -6.88
C LEU A 407 -8.60 -12.66 -8.17
N ASP A 408 -8.64 -11.35 -8.38
CA ASP A 408 -9.32 -10.76 -9.52
C ASP A 408 -8.36 -10.49 -10.70
N ASP A 409 -8.86 -10.62 -11.94
CA ASP A 409 -8.14 -10.39 -13.20
C ASP A 409 -6.78 -11.12 -13.28
N VAL A 410 -6.80 -12.44 -13.12
CA VAL A 410 -5.60 -13.29 -13.26
C VAL A 410 -5.32 -13.59 -14.73
N ALA A 411 -4.04 -13.46 -15.16
CA ALA A 411 -3.59 -13.77 -16.52
C ALA A 411 -3.22 -15.24 -16.72
N THR A 412 -2.48 -15.84 -15.78
CA THR A 412 -1.91 -17.19 -15.90
C THR A 412 -2.03 -17.99 -14.60
N ALA A 413 -2.04 -19.32 -14.70
CA ALA A 413 -2.00 -20.22 -13.55
C ALA A 413 -0.74 -20.00 -12.68
N GLY A 414 0.38 -19.62 -13.29
CA GLY A 414 1.64 -19.33 -12.57
C GLY A 414 1.52 -18.19 -11.56
N GLN A 415 0.63 -17.20 -11.79
CA GLN A 415 0.35 -16.15 -10.81
C GLN A 415 -0.38 -16.68 -9.57
N VAL A 416 -1.17 -17.73 -9.70
CA VAL A 416 -2.07 -18.25 -8.66
C VAL A 416 -1.44 -19.38 -7.86
N THR A 417 -0.69 -20.26 -8.51
CA THR A 417 -0.11 -21.48 -7.90
C THR A 417 0.64 -21.22 -6.59
N PRO A 418 1.49 -20.18 -6.46
CA PRO A 418 2.18 -19.90 -5.20
C PRO A 418 1.26 -19.43 -4.06
N LEU A 419 0.05 -18.96 -4.40
CA LEU A 419 -0.93 -18.37 -3.46
C LEU A 419 -1.93 -19.41 -2.93
N MET A 420 -1.81 -20.68 -3.34
CA MET A 420 -2.78 -21.72 -2.99
C MET A 420 -2.65 -22.18 -1.54
N PRO A 421 -3.79 -22.37 -0.83
CA PRO A 421 -3.82 -23.05 0.45
C PRO A 421 -3.33 -24.49 0.32
N GLY A 422 -2.76 -25.02 1.40
CA GLY A 422 -2.32 -26.45 1.45
C GLY A 422 -3.43 -27.42 1.86
N THR A 423 -4.51 -26.94 2.45
CA THR A 423 -5.61 -27.76 3.01
C THR A 423 -6.96 -27.12 2.75
N GLY A 424 -8.05 -27.88 2.90
CA GLY A 424 -9.41 -27.53 2.53
C GLY A 424 -10.18 -26.56 3.46
N ALA A 425 -9.55 -25.95 4.46
CA ALA A 425 -10.24 -25.05 5.38
C ALA A 425 -10.55 -23.68 4.75
N SER A 426 -9.66 -23.19 3.91
CA SER A 426 -9.78 -21.92 3.17
C SER A 426 -10.11 -22.16 1.70
N ALA A 427 -10.77 -21.20 1.05
CA ALA A 427 -11.18 -21.30 -0.36
C ALA A 427 -10.56 -20.17 -1.20
N VAL A 428 -10.38 -20.45 -2.50
CA VAL A 428 -9.88 -19.48 -3.47
C VAL A 428 -10.87 -19.29 -4.60
N VAL A 429 -11.22 -18.05 -4.90
CA VAL A 429 -12.02 -17.66 -6.06
C VAL A 429 -11.15 -16.85 -6.99
N VAL A 430 -11.06 -17.23 -8.23
CA VAL A 430 -10.22 -16.59 -9.25
C VAL A 430 -11.10 -16.07 -10.38
N THR A 431 -10.92 -14.83 -10.78
CA THR A 431 -11.49 -14.36 -12.05
C THR A 431 -10.40 -14.24 -13.11
N SER A 432 -10.71 -14.63 -14.32
CA SER A 432 -9.77 -14.59 -15.44
C SER A 432 -10.47 -14.42 -16.78
N ARG A 433 -9.74 -13.86 -17.75
CA ARG A 433 -10.15 -13.89 -19.16
C ARG A 433 -9.87 -15.24 -19.81
N ASN A 434 -8.96 -16.02 -19.21
CA ASN A 434 -8.53 -17.33 -19.66
C ASN A 434 -9.13 -18.44 -18.78
N ARG A 435 -9.29 -19.64 -19.33
CA ARG A 435 -9.86 -20.78 -18.59
C ARG A 435 -8.92 -21.37 -17.55
N LEU A 436 -7.66 -20.96 -17.51
CA LEU A 436 -6.62 -21.42 -16.57
C LEU A 436 -6.56 -22.96 -16.40
N MET A 437 -6.61 -23.67 -17.52
CA MET A 437 -6.68 -25.16 -17.55
C MET A 437 -5.49 -25.83 -16.86
N ASP A 438 -4.36 -25.09 -16.72
CA ASP A 438 -3.14 -25.56 -16.07
C ASP A 438 -3.19 -25.42 -14.53
N LEU A 439 -4.25 -24.84 -13.97
CA LEU A 439 -4.40 -24.70 -12.52
C LEU A 439 -4.98 -26.01 -11.94
N ALA A 440 -4.10 -26.79 -11.31
CA ALA A 440 -4.45 -28.10 -10.77
C ALA A 440 -5.52 -28.00 -9.68
N GLY A 441 -6.56 -28.82 -9.79
CA GLY A 441 -7.62 -28.92 -8.80
C GLY A 441 -8.65 -27.80 -8.83
N ALA A 442 -8.63 -26.94 -9.84
CA ALA A 442 -9.59 -25.86 -10.00
C ALA A 442 -10.83 -26.31 -10.79
N ASP A 443 -12.00 -25.90 -10.30
CA ASP A 443 -13.27 -26.01 -10.99
C ASP A 443 -13.58 -24.74 -11.78
N SER A 444 -13.76 -24.87 -13.10
CA SER A 444 -13.95 -23.72 -13.99
C SER A 444 -15.43 -23.51 -14.32
N THR A 445 -15.91 -22.31 -14.03
CA THR A 445 -17.26 -21.82 -14.41
C THR A 445 -17.11 -20.76 -15.51
N PRO A 446 -17.35 -21.11 -16.78
CA PRO A 446 -17.30 -20.14 -17.85
C PRO A 446 -18.53 -19.22 -17.81
N LEU A 447 -18.29 -17.91 -17.98
CA LEU A 447 -19.33 -16.90 -18.14
C LEU A 447 -19.41 -16.43 -19.57
N ASP A 448 -20.54 -16.70 -20.21
CA ASP A 448 -20.91 -16.12 -21.49
C ASP A 448 -21.60 -14.75 -21.30
N THR A 449 -21.90 -14.04 -22.37
CA THR A 449 -22.75 -12.85 -22.34
C THR A 449 -24.14 -13.19 -21.78
N PHE A 450 -24.82 -12.21 -21.19
CA PHE A 450 -26.20 -12.38 -20.76
C PHE A 450 -27.09 -12.83 -21.93
N ASP A 451 -28.03 -13.71 -21.66
CA ASP A 451 -29.13 -13.97 -22.58
C ASP A 451 -30.11 -12.76 -22.59
N ASP A 452 -31.06 -12.77 -23.55
CA ASP A 452 -32.04 -11.69 -23.69
C ASP A 452 -32.88 -11.46 -22.44
N ARG A 453 -33.16 -12.53 -21.67
CA ARG A 453 -33.93 -12.45 -20.44
C ARG A 453 -33.12 -11.87 -19.28
N GLU A 454 -31.89 -12.31 -19.12
CA GLU A 454 -30.97 -11.78 -18.11
C GLU A 454 -30.63 -10.30 -18.39
N ALA A 455 -30.42 -9.96 -19.68
CA ALA A 455 -30.17 -8.57 -20.10
C ALA A 455 -31.38 -7.67 -19.80
N ALA A 456 -32.61 -8.15 -20.07
CA ALA A 456 -33.82 -7.42 -19.75
C ALA A 456 -34.02 -7.21 -18.24
N LEU A 457 -33.70 -8.22 -17.43
CA LEU A 457 -33.72 -8.12 -15.96
C LEU A 457 -32.74 -7.10 -15.44
N LEU A 458 -31.49 -7.09 -15.93
CA LEU A 458 -30.49 -6.10 -15.58
C LEU A 458 -30.94 -4.69 -15.95
N LEU A 459 -31.41 -4.49 -17.17
CA LEU A 459 -31.91 -3.20 -17.63
C LEU A 459 -33.10 -2.70 -16.78
N SER A 460 -33.99 -3.57 -16.38
CA SER A 460 -35.13 -3.20 -15.54
C SER A 460 -34.73 -2.88 -14.11
N SER A 461 -33.71 -3.55 -13.56
CA SER A 461 -33.18 -3.24 -12.22
C SER A 461 -32.45 -1.88 -12.18
N VAL A 462 -31.68 -1.56 -13.23
CA VAL A 462 -30.94 -0.29 -13.32
C VAL A 462 -31.86 0.88 -13.70
N ALA A 463 -32.85 0.66 -14.59
CA ALA A 463 -33.78 1.71 -15.03
C ALA A 463 -34.88 2.05 -14.01
N GLY A 464 -35.02 1.25 -12.94
CA GLY A 464 -36.11 1.35 -11.99
C GLY A 464 -37.44 0.87 -12.62
N SER A 465 -38.21 0.11 -11.88
CA SER A 465 -39.56 -0.43 -12.30
C SER A 465 -40.61 0.69 -12.38
N GLY A 466 -40.36 1.74 -13.13
CA GLY A 466 -41.22 2.90 -13.18
C GLY A 466 -40.97 3.87 -14.33
N ARG A 467 -41.04 3.37 -15.59
CA ARG A 467 -41.51 4.18 -16.74
C ARG A 467 -41.78 3.28 -17.94
#